data_5e0e32598049f2ac2e5829787e70fdba
#
_entry.id   5e0e32598049f2ac2e5829787e70fdba
#
_cell.length_a   1.000
_cell.length_b   1.000
_cell.length_c   1.000
_cell.angle_alpha   90.00
_cell.angle_beta   90.00
_cell.angle_gamma   90.00
#
_symmetry.space_group_name_H-M   'P 1'
#
loop_
_entity.id
_entity.type
_entity.pdbx_description
1 polymer ?
#
loop_
_entity_poly.entity_id
_entity_poly.type
_entity_poly.pdbx_seq_one_letter_code
_entity_poly.pdbx_strand_id
1 'polypeptide(L)'
;MRTPTYPYSREKISGFTLLEILLVLGIIAIGASLLVPNFGVLESRGFSVQVRDAVSKFNFARRSAVINGRTSIVFLSGENHFDFFNIKEEKAVRWFSDDISLKFFDSTEREVISEKNGFEVSFYPEGGSSGGTFIFLQNEQAATIFIDPFSGRIKRE
;
A
#
# COMPACT_ATOMS: atom_id res chain seq x y z
N MET A 1 -43.18 -75.07 -4.34
CA MET A 1 -42.64 -73.77 -3.96
C MET A 1 -41.64 -73.31 -4.99
N ARG A 2 -41.95 -72.22 -5.78
CA ARG A 2 -41.05 -71.66 -6.80
C ARG A 2 -40.47 -70.36 -6.22
N THR A 3 -39.16 -70.28 -6.07
CA THR A 3 -38.43 -69.10 -5.65
C THR A 3 -38.32 -68.12 -6.83
N PRO A 4 -38.66 -66.85 -6.68
CA PRO A 4 -38.48 -65.85 -7.73
C PRO A 4 -36.99 -65.47 -7.85
N THR A 5 -36.45 -65.62 -9.07
CA THR A 5 -35.09 -65.20 -9.43
C THR A 5 -35.18 -63.77 -9.93
N TYR A 6 -34.62 -62.81 -9.18
CA TYR A 6 -34.48 -61.40 -9.62
C TYR A 6 -33.30 -61.27 -10.56
N PRO A 7 -33.43 -60.62 -11.70
CA PRO A 7 -32.30 -60.35 -12.58
C PRO A 7 -31.45 -59.24 -11.97
N TYR A 8 -30.19 -59.55 -11.64
CA TYR A 8 -29.22 -58.57 -11.19
C TYR A 8 -28.74 -57.76 -12.41
N SER A 9 -29.18 -56.50 -12.52
CA SER A 9 -28.70 -55.57 -13.53
C SER A 9 -27.32 -55.09 -13.11
N ARG A 10 -26.27 -55.54 -13.78
CA ARG A 10 -24.92 -54.96 -13.69
C ARG A 10 -24.94 -53.55 -14.30
N GLU A 11 -25.00 -52.50 -13.51
CA GLU A 11 -24.70 -51.16 -13.98
C GLU A 11 -23.27 -51.15 -14.50
N LYS A 12 -23.08 -50.77 -15.75
CA LYS A 12 -21.78 -50.51 -16.33
C LYS A 12 -21.23 -49.23 -15.75
N ILE A 13 -20.32 -49.32 -14.79
CA ILE A 13 -19.58 -48.18 -14.32
C ILE A 13 -18.59 -47.81 -15.44
N SER A 14 -18.89 -46.76 -16.20
CA SER A 14 -17.96 -46.20 -17.16
C SER A 14 -16.93 -45.37 -16.40
N GLY A 15 -15.71 -45.87 -16.33
CA GLY A 15 -14.58 -45.09 -15.80
C GLY A 15 -14.16 -43.98 -16.79
N PHE A 16 -13.62 -42.90 -16.28
CA PHE A 16 -13.03 -41.84 -17.11
C PHE A 16 -11.86 -42.38 -17.93
N THR A 17 -11.81 -41.97 -19.20
CA THR A 17 -10.69 -42.35 -20.07
C THR A 17 -9.50 -41.43 -19.77
N LEU A 18 -8.27 -41.97 -19.96
CA LEU A 18 -7.04 -41.19 -19.82
C LEU A 18 -7.03 -39.97 -20.75
N LEU A 19 -7.60 -40.11 -21.94
CA LEU A 19 -7.73 -39.03 -22.92
C LEU A 19 -8.65 -37.89 -22.40
N GLU A 20 -9.73 -38.20 -21.69
CA GLU A 20 -10.67 -37.22 -21.14
C GLU A 20 -10.02 -36.39 -20.04
N ILE A 21 -9.24 -37.06 -19.15
CA ILE A 21 -8.49 -36.34 -18.11
C ILE A 21 -7.42 -35.41 -18.74
N LEU A 22 -6.73 -35.90 -19.78
CA LEU A 22 -5.71 -35.14 -20.48
C LEU A 22 -6.29 -33.92 -21.18
N LEU A 23 -7.48 -34.07 -21.78
CA LEU A 23 -8.22 -32.97 -22.42
C LEU A 23 -8.66 -31.93 -21.39
N VAL A 24 -9.22 -32.36 -20.26
CA VAL A 24 -9.64 -31.46 -19.17
C VAL A 24 -8.46 -30.69 -18.60
N LEU A 25 -7.33 -31.36 -18.33
CA LEU A 25 -6.11 -30.69 -17.86
C LEU A 25 -5.57 -29.70 -18.89
N GLY A 26 -5.65 -30.00 -20.19
CA GLY A 26 -5.27 -29.09 -21.26
C GLY A 26 -6.14 -27.81 -21.28
N ILE A 27 -7.44 -27.95 -21.14
CA ILE A 27 -8.37 -26.80 -21.07
C ILE A 27 -8.09 -25.96 -19.82
N ILE A 28 -7.88 -26.59 -18.66
CA ILE A 28 -7.54 -25.87 -17.42
C ILE A 28 -6.20 -25.15 -17.55
N ALA A 29 -5.18 -25.76 -18.17
CA ALA A 29 -3.89 -25.10 -18.37
C ALA A 29 -4.00 -23.87 -19.28
N ILE A 30 -4.77 -23.94 -20.36
CA ILE A 30 -5.04 -22.78 -21.23
C ILE A 30 -5.84 -21.72 -20.48
N GLY A 31 -6.87 -22.09 -19.74
CA GLY A 31 -7.66 -21.15 -18.92
C GLY A 31 -6.83 -20.48 -17.83
N ALA A 32 -5.95 -21.22 -17.17
CA ALA A 32 -5.07 -20.69 -16.13
C ALA A 32 -4.06 -19.68 -16.71
N SER A 33 -3.56 -19.87 -17.91
CA SER A 33 -2.62 -18.96 -18.56
C SER A 33 -3.23 -17.57 -18.87
N LEU A 34 -4.55 -17.50 -19.09
CA LEU A 34 -5.27 -16.26 -19.30
C LEU A 34 -5.59 -15.51 -17.99
N LEU A 35 -5.54 -16.21 -16.86
CA LEU A 35 -5.83 -15.67 -15.53
C LEU A 35 -4.57 -15.27 -14.76
N VAL A 36 -3.38 -15.29 -15.37
CA VAL A 36 -2.16 -14.82 -14.71
C VAL A 36 -2.37 -13.35 -14.33
N PRO A 37 -2.60 -13.04 -13.05
CA PRO A 37 -2.76 -11.66 -12.62
C PRO A 37 -1.46 -10.93 -12.92
N ASN A 38 -1.55 -9.76 -13.53
CA ASN A 38 -0.42 -8.85 -13.71
C ASN A 38 -0.01 -8.34 -12.31
N PHE A 39 0.88 -9.07 -11.64
CA PHE A 39 1.35 -8.73 -10.30
C PHE A 39 1.91 -7.30 -10.24
N GLY A 40 2.54 -6.80 -11.31
CA GLY A 40 3.01 -5.42 -11.40
C GLY A 40 1.90 -4.37 -11.27
N VAL A 41 0.65 -4.67 -11.69
CA VAL A 41 -0.49 -3.76 -11.51
C VAL A 41 -0.96 -3.73 -10.06
N LEU A 42 -0.82 -4.82 -9.33
CA LEU A 42 -1.16 -4.89 -7.89
C LEU A 42 -0.14 -4.12 -7.04
N GLU A 43 1.15 -4.24 -7.33
CA GLU A 43 2.19 -3.48 -6.64
C GLU A 43 2.06 -1.98 -6.89
N SER A 44 1.81 -1.56 -8.14
CA SER A 44 1.63 -0.14 -8.46
C SER A 44 0.42 0.48 -7.80
N ARG A 45 -0.66 -0.28 -7.61
CA ARG A 45 -1.82 0.16 -6.82
C ARG A 45 -1.46 0.32 -5.34
N GLY A 46 -0.71 -0.61 -4.77
CA GLY A 46 -0.22 -0.55 -3.40
C GLY A 46 0.57 0.72 -3.14
N PHE A 47 1.58 1.00 -3.94
CA PHE A 47 2.40 2.20 -3.85
C PHE A 47 1.59 3.50 -3.94
N SER A 48 0.71 3.62 -4.93
CA SER A 48 -0.14 4.79 -5.11
C SER A 48 -1.10 5.03 -3.93
N VAL A 49 -1.61 3.97 -3.32
CA VAL A 49 -2.46 4.06 -2.12
C VAL A 49 -1.65 4.57 -0.93
N GLN A 50 -0.45 4.06 -0.73
CA GLN A 50 0.45 4.48 0.36
C GLN A 50 0.85 5.94 0.25
N VAL A 51 1.25 6.40 -0.94
CA VAL A 51 1.57 7.82 -1.18
C VAL A 51 0.35 8.71 -0.91
N ARG A 52 -0.86 8.30 -1.33
CA ARG A 52 -2.09 9.03 -1.04
C ARG A 52 -2.43 9.06 0.44
N ASP A 53 -2.17 7.98 1.15
CA ASP A 53 -2.35 7.92 2.60
C ASP A 53 -1.39 8.88 3.31
N ALA A 54 -0.12 8.97 2.88
CA ALA A 54 0.84 9.96 3.36
C ALA A 54 0.33 11.39 3.18
N VAL A 55 -0.14 11.74 1.98
CA VAL A 55 -0.74 13.05 1.72
C VAL A 55 -1.94 13.32 2.65
N SER A 56 -2.77 12.31 2.88
CA SER A 56 -3.91 12.43 3.80
C SER A 56 -3.47 12.74 5.24
N LYS A 57 -2.42 12.06 5.72
CA LYS A 57 -1.86 12.26 7.06
C LYS A 57 -1.22 13.63 7.22
N PHE A 58 -0.46 14.10 6.25
CA PHE A 58 0.07 15.47 6.26
C PHE A 58 -1.05 16.51 6.30
N ASN A 59 -2.10 16.33 5.47
CA ASN A 59 -3.27 17.21 5.48
C ASN A 59 -4.02 17.17 6.82
N PHE A 60 -4.08 16.01 7.47
CA PHE A 60 -4.66 15.87 8.79
C PHE A 60 -3.83 16.63 9.84
N ALA A 61 -2.51 16.45 9.85
CA ALA A 61 -1.62 17.17 10.77
C ALA A 61 -1.72 18.68 10.61
N ARG A 62 -1.71 19.18 9.36
CA ARG A 62 -1.89 20.60 9.06
C ARG A 62 -3.21 21.14 9.62
N ARG A 63 -4.33 20.43 9.34
CA ARG A 63 -5.65 20.84 9.85
C ARG A 63 -5.70 20.79 11.38
N SER A 64 -5.10 19.77 11.98
CA SER A 64 -5.02 19.61 13.43
C SER A 64 -4.25 20.77 14.07
N ALA A 65 -3.13 21.20 13.48
CA ALA A 65 -2.36 22.35 13.96
C ALA A 65 -3.21 23.63 14.00
N VAL A 66 -3.90 23.93 12.90
CA VAL A 66 -4.75 25.12 12.77
C VAL A 66 -5.96 25.07 13.74
N ILE A 67 -6.66 23.93 13.82
CA ILE A 67 -7.87 23.79 14.64
C ILE A 67 -7.53 23.84 16.14
N ASN A 68 -6.46 23.16 16.54
CA ASN A 68 -6.06 23.07 17.96
C ASN A 68 -5.22 24.27 18.42
N GLY A 69 -4.78 25.15 17.51
CA GLY A 69 -3.93 26.29 17.83
C GLY A 69 -2.55 25.87 18.39
N ARG A 70 -2.06 24.70 17.98
CA ARG A 70 -0.78 24.14 18.45
C ARG A 70 -0.02 23.50 17.31
N THR A 71 1.30 23.59 17.34
CA THR A 71 2.16 22.91 16.37
C THR A 71 1.89 21.41 16.38
N SER A 72 1.65 20.85 15.21
CA SER A 72 1.53 19.40 14.98
C SER A 72 2.79 18.90 14.29
N ILE A 73 3.42 17.91 14.87
CA ILE A 73 4.67 17.32 14.37
C ILE A 73 4.34 15.95 13.81
N VAL A 74 4.77 15.71 12.58
CA VAL A 74 4.70 14.41 11.91
C VAL A 74 6.10 13.86 11.79
N PHE A 75 6.32 12.69 12.34
CA PHE A 75 7.56 11.97 12.20
C PHE A 75 7.37 10.76 11.29
N LEU A 76 8.17 10.68 10.23
CA LEU A 76 8.22 9.53 9.33
C LEU A 76 9.46 8.73 9.67
N SER A 77 9.29 7.57 10.25
CA SER A 77 10.38 6.65 10.51
C SER A 77 10.75 5.87 9.24
N GLY A 78 12.05 5.64 9.04
CA GLY A 78 12.55 4.71 8.01
C GLY A 78 12.14 3.25 8.23
N GLU A 79 11.63 2.92 9.42
CA GLU A 79 10.99 1.65 9.74
C GLU A 79 9.50 1.63 9.35
N ASN A 80 9.11 2.47 8.41
CA ASN A 80 7.75 2.51 7.84
C ASN A 80 6.64 2.89 8.82
N HIS A 81 6.93 3.78 9.77
CA HIS A 81 5.97 4.31 10.73
C HIS A 81 5.78 5.82 10.58
N PHE A 82 4.52 6.26 10.71
CA PHE A 82 4.18 7.66 10.97
C PHE A 82 3.85 7.83 12.44
N ASP A 83 4.58 8.68 13.12
CA ASP A 83 4.28 9.11 14.45
C ASP A 83 3.73 10.55 14.42
N PHE A 84 2.64 10.78 15.14
CA PHE A 84 2.06 12.10 15.30
C PHE A 84 2.27 12.55 16.74
N PHE A 85 3.07 13.59 16.93
CA PHE A 85 3.23 14.24 18.21
C PHE A 85 2.22 15.39 18.37
N ASN A 86 1.70 15.59 19.58
CA ASN A 86 0.67 16.58 19.94
C ASN A 86 -0.77 16.34 19.39
N ILE A 87 -1.07 15.17 18.89
CA ILE A 87 -2.43 14.72 18.65
C ILE A 87 -2.79 13.73 19.75
N LYS A 88 -3.99 13.85 20.34
CA LYS A 88 -4.46 13.02 21.49
C LYS A 88 -4.47 11.49 21.24
N GLU A 89 -4.18 11.06 20.05
CA GLU A 89 -4.05 9.65 19.68
C GLU A 89 -2.65 9.41 19.12
N GLU A 90 -1.76 8.94 19.98
CA GLU A 90 -0.49 8.32 19.59
C GLU A 90 -0.77 6.99 18.89
N LYS A 91 -1.18 7.04 17.65
CA LYS A 91 -1.23 5.85 16.80
C LYS A 91 -0.12 5.93 15.78
N ALA A 92 0.97 5.21 16.04
CA ALA A 92 1.91 4.83 15.01
C ALA A 92 1.16 4.06 13.91
N VAL A 93 1.10 4.62 12.71
CA VAL A 93 0.44 3.97 11.59
C VAL A 93 1.49 3.38 10.68
N ARG A 94 1.56 2.06 10.65
CA ARG A 94 2.50 1.32 9.79
C ARG A 94 2.28 1.63 8.31
N TRP A 95 3.37 1.83 7.59
CA TRP A 95 3.41 1.72 6.14
C TRP A 95 3.38 0.24 5.75
N PHE A 96 2.75 -0.06 4.61
CA PHE A 96 2.45 -1.45 4.27
C PHE A 96 3.59 -2.23 3.61
N SER A 97 4.75 -1.64 3.30
CA SER A 97 5.81 -2.34 2.57
C SER A 97 7.19 -1.97 3.07
N ASP A 98 8.00 -2.97 3.36
CA ASP A 98 9.41 -2.82 3.75
C ASP A 98 10.29 -2.39 2.56
N ASP A 99 9.73 -2.32 1.34
CA ASP A 99 10.45 -2.07 0.09
C ASP A 99 10.44 -0.59 -0.35
N ILE A 100 9.88 0.33 0.45
CA ILE A 100 9.86 1.75 0.10
C ILE A 100 11.07 2.45 0.71
N SER A 101 11.91 3.02 -0.15
CA SER A 101 12.94 3.96 0.29
C SER A 101 12.41 5.39 0.28
N LEU A 102 12.78 6.16 1.30
CA LEU A 102 12.34 7.53 1.51
C LEU A 102 13.53 8.45 1.50
N LYS A 103 13.47 9.50 0.66
CA LYS A 103 14.41 10.62 0.71
C LYS A 103 13.66 11.88 1.10
N PHE A 104 14.31 12.74 1.85
CA PHE A 104 13.76 14.02 2.26
C PHE A 104 14.73 15.15 1.94
N PHE A 105 14.20 16.18 1.32
CA PHE A 105 14.88 17.44 1.06
C PHE A 105 14.19 18.53 1.87
N ASP A 106 14.96 19.32 2.59
CA ASP A 106 14.41 20.43 3.35
C ASP A 106 13.89 21.56 2.44
N SER A 107 13.34 22.62 3.03
CA SER A 107 12.85 23.79 2.28
C SER A 107 13.97 24.56 1.55
N THR A 108 15.23 24.25 1.80
CA THR A 108 16.41 24.81 1.13
C THR A 108 16.99 23.88 0.07
N GLU A 109 16.25 22.82 -0.30
CA GLU A 109 16.65 21.80 -1.28
C GLU A 109 17.88 20.97 -0.89
N ARG A 110 18.19 20.89 0.39
CA ARG A 110 19.29 20.04 0.89
C ARG A 110 18.73 18.69 1.29
N GLU A 111 19.40 17.63 0.83
CA GLU A 111 19.08 16.27 1.28
C GLU A 111 19.40 16.13 2.77
N VAL A 112 18.39 15.78 3.55
CA VAL A 112 18.51 15.52 4.98
C VAL A 112 18.80 14.04 5.16
N ILE A 113 19.99 13.74 5.68
CA ILE A 113 20.36 12.38 6.05
C ILE A 113 19.91 12.17 7.50
N SER A 114 18.97 11.26 7.70
CA SER A 114 18.45 10.97 9.04
C SER A 114 19.39 10.03 9.80
N GLU A 115 19.97 10.50 10.92
CA GLU A 115 20.74 9.65 11.83
C GLU A 115 19.85 8.66 12.62
N LYS A 116 18.56 8.92 12.72
CA LYS A 116 17.56 8.10 13.46
C LYS A 116 16.55 7.41 12.55
N ASN A 117 16.92 7.16 11.30
CA ASN A 117 16.05 6.55 10.30
C ASN A 117 14.67 7.20 10.17
N GLY A 118 14.55 8.51 10.38
CA GLY A 118 13.27 9.20 10.25
C GLY A 118 13.40 10.68 9.94
N PHE A 119 12.31 11.27 9.46
CA PHE A 119 12.21 12.68 9.07
C PHE A 119 11.06 13.33 9.81
N GLU A 120 11.25 14.57 10.22
CA GLU A 120 10.28 15.37 10.96
C GLU A 120 9.75 16.51 10.10
N VAL A 121 8.42 16.69 10.13
CA VAL A 121 7.75 17.86 9.54
C VAL A 121 6.83 18.48 10.56
N SER A 122 7.01 19.77 10.78
CA SER A 122 6.18 20.56 11.68
C SER A 122 5.16 21.39 10.90
N PHE A 123 3.90 21.39 11.35
CA PHE A 123 2.84 22.24 10.87
C PHE A 123 2.47 23.23 11.97
N TYR A 124 2.36 24.51 11.61
CA TYR A 124 2.13 25.59 12.56
C TYR A 124 0.65 26.03 12.60
N PRO A 125 0.19 26.58 13.73
CA PRO A 125 -1.18 27.06 13.87
C PRO A 125 -1.57 28.12 12.84
N GLU A 126 -0.62 28.92 12.41
CA GLU A 126 -0.79 29.99 11.41
C GLU A 126 -1.00 29.44 9.99
N GLY A 127 -0.86 28.12 9.81
CA GLY A 127 -1.06 27.42 8.55
C GLY A 127 0.21 27.12 7.77
N GLY A 128 1.37 27.65 8.17
CA GLY A 128 2.68 27.31 7.60
C GLY A 128 3.19 25.95 8.04
N SER A 129 4.39 25.61 7.56
CA SER A 129 5.09 24.36 7.93
C SER A 129 6.61 24.54 7.92
N SER A 130 7.36 23.55 8.40
CA SER A 130 8.81 23.48 8.15
C SER A 130 9.13 23.31 6.66
N GLY A 131 8.17 22.87 5.86
CA GLY A 131 8.32 22.62 4.43
C GLY A 131 9.18 21.41 4.12
N GLY A 132 9.38 21.17 2.82
CA GLY A 132 10.28 20.16 2.28
C GLY A 132 9.64 19.26 1.23
N THR A 133 10.48 18.40 0.67
CA THR A 133 10.10 17.48 -0.41
C THR A 133 10.43 16.05 -0.01
N PHE A 134 9.43 15.20 0.01
CA PHE A 134 9.59 13.75 0.18
C PHE A 134 9.57 13.06 -1.17
N ILE A 135 10.55 12.19 -1.41
CA ILE A 135 10.59 11.31 -2.57
C ILE A 135 10.47 9.89 -2.07
N PHE A 136 9.38 9.24 -2.47
CA PHE A 136 9.09 7.84 -2.20
C PHE A 136 9.55 7.03 -3.40
N LEU A 137 10.33 5.99 -3.18
CA LEU A 137 10.86 5.12 -4.21
C LEU A 137 10.52 3.67 -3.88
N GLN A 138 9.91 2.95 -4.82
CA GLN A 138 9.65 1.53 -4.73
C GLN A 138 9.88 0.89 -6.10
N ASN A 139 10.87 0.03 -6.22
CA ASN A 139 11.29 -0.57 -7.50
C ASN A 139 11.54 0.52 -8.57
N GLU A 140 10.78 0.50 -9.67
CA GLU A 140 10.86 1.50 -10.75
C GLU A 140 9.86 2.66 -10.59
N GLN A 141 9.13 2.72 -9.47
CA GLN A 141 8.14 3.75 -9.21
C GLN A 141 8.70 4.83 -8.30
N ALA A 142 8.40 6.07 -8.63
CA ALA A 142 8.74 7.24 -7.82
C ALA A 142 7.51 8.11 -7.65
N ALA A 143 7.37 8.73 -6.49
CA ALA A 143 6.35 9.74 -6.22
C ALA A 143 6.94 10.82 -5.32
N THR A 144 6.64 12.06 -5.66
CA THR A 144 7.10 13.23 -4.92
C THR A 144 5.94 13.87 -4.17
N ILE A 145 6.17 14.20 -2.89
CA ILE A 145 5.26 15.00 -2.08
C ILE A 145 6.00 16.28 -1.69
N PHE A 146 5.54 17.39 -2.18
CA PHE A 146 6.02 18.73 -1.82
C PHE A 146 5.12 19.34 -0.74
N ILE A 147 5.74 19.88 0.30
CA ILE A 147 5.07 20.59 1.39
C ILE A 147 5.56 22.04 1.38
N ASP A 148 4.64 22.95 1.08
CA ASP A 148 4.92 24.37 0.99
C ASP A 148 5.19 24.97 2.39
N PRO A 149 6.34 25.61 2.64
CA PRO A 149 6.68 26.12 3.95
C PRO A 149 5.77 27.27 4.40
N PHE A 150 5.28 28.10 3.48
CA PHE A 150 4.49 29.27 3.81
C PHE A 150 3.03 28.96 4.08
N SER A 151 2.43 28.09 3.28
CA SER A 151 1.01 27.75 3.36
C SER A 151 0.74 26.37 3.97
N GLY A 152 1.77 25.56 4.18
CA GLY A 152 1.65 24.18 4.61
C GLY A 152 0.89 23.28 3.62
N ARG A 153 0.64 23.75 2.40
CA ARG A 153 -0.09 22.97 1.39
C ARG A 153 0.75 21.82 0.89
N ILE A 154 0.09 20.68 0.74
CA ILE A 154 0.69 19.45 0.26
C ILE A 154 0.31 19.27 -1.21
N LYS A 155 1.31 19.08 -2.07
CA LYS A 155 1.17 18.78 -3.48
C LYS A 155 1.83 17.43 -3.74
N ARG A 156 1.22 16.62 -4.57
CA ARG A 156 1.78 15.36 -5.10
C ARG A 156 2.11 15.56 -6.59
N GLU A 157 3.28 15.12 -6.99
CA GLU A 157 3.75 14.99 -8.36
C GLU A 157 4.04 13.53 -8.71
#